data_c78d42b665c0fa2fbe98b9c5dbef1048
#
_entry.id   c78d42b665c0fa2fbe98b9c5dbef1048
#
_cell.length_a   1.000
_cell.length_b   1.000
_cell.length_c   1.000
_cell.angle_alpha   90.00
_cell.angle_beta   90.00
_cell.angle_gamma   90.00
#
_symmetry.space_group_name_H-M   'P 1'
#
loop_
_entity.id
_entity.type
_entity.pdbx_description
1 polymer ?
#
loop_
_entity_poly.entity_id
_entity_poly.type
_entity_poly.pdbx_seq_one_letter_code
_entity_poly.pdbx_strand_id
1 'polypeptide(L)'
;DLASRFVMHLKSFSPATEQVYVRALARFFKYLSAERLAEINLPRMDLLIEQRSRKPGIRLPQFPTNEIERILDSVSDASTLPAESKTDRLRAMRDRAFLLTLADTGLRVHEACNLRRGDLDWNEGRAVIIGKGDKQAVIRFTSRSMRALKDYLSLRAELDGSSGKQLTALP
;
A
#
# COMPACT_ATOMS: atom_id res chain seq x y z
N ASP A 1 39.85 -3.69 -9.56
CA ASP A 1 38.58 -4.29 -9.87
C ASP A 1 37.46 -3.26 -9.68
N LEU A 2 36.77 -2.91 -10.79
CA LEU A 2 35.73 -1.86 -10.82
C LEU A 2 34.55 -2.19 -9.89
N ALA A 3 34.12 -3.45 -9.88
CA ALA A 3 33.00 -3.90 -9.05
C ALA A 3 33.31 -3.72 -7.55
N SER A 4 34.52 -4.04 -7.13
CA SER A 4 34.93 -3.84 -5.73
C SER A 4 34.97 -2.37 -5.33
N ARG A 5 35.47 -1.49 -6.20
CA ARG A 5 35.49 -0.04 -5.95
C ARG A 5 34.06 0.51 -5.83
N PHE A 6 33.16 0.05 -6.70
CA PHE A 6 31.76 0.46 -6.63
C PHE A 6 31.09 0.01 -5.34
N VAL A 7 31.27 -1.24 -4.92
CA VAL A 7 30.73 -1.73 -3.65
C VAL A 7 31.30 -0.95 -2.46
N MET A 8 32.59 -0.59 -2.50
CA MET A 8 33.18 0.25 -1.44
C MET A 8 32.59 1.66 -1.41
N HIS A 9 32.34 2.26 -2.58
CA HIS A 9 31.66 3.55 -2.65
C HIS A 9 30.25 3.48 -2.04
N LEU A 10 29.53 2.38 -2.24
CA LEU A 10 28.17 2.19 -1.70
C LEU A 10 28.12 2.09 -0.16
N LYS A 11 29.27 1.92 0.52
CA LYS A 11 29.32 1.89 2.00
C LYS A 11 28.93 3.21 2.66
N SER A 12 28.97 4.32 1.93
CA SER A 12 28.50 5.63 2.39
C SER A 12 26.97 5.72 2.46
N PHE A 13 26.24 4.81 1.78
CA PHE A 13 24.79 4.77 1.77
C PHE A 13 24.21 3.81 2.83
N SER A 14 22.88 3.82 2.99
CA SER A 14 22.23 2.85 3.86
C SER A 14 22.40 1.41 3.36
N PRO A 15 22.42 0.38 4.24
CA PRO A 15 22.51 -1.01 3.79
C PRO A 15 21.41 -1.44 2.81
N ALA A 16 20.20 -0.88 2.95
CA ALA A 16 19.10 -1.14 2.01
C ALA A 16 19.37 -0.55 0.63
N THR A 17 19.87 0.69 0.56
CA THR A 17 20.27 1.35 -0.68
C THR A 17 21.44 0.60 -1.33
N GLU A 18 22.48 0.25 -0.56
CA GLU A 18 23.58 -0.57 -1.04
C GLU A 18 23.10 -1.84 -1.73
N GLN A 19 22.15 -2.58 -1.11
CA GLN A 19 21.62 -3.81 -1.70
C GLN A 19 20.89 -3.59 -3.03
N VAL A 20 20.14 -2.50 -3.19
CA VAL A 20 19.47 -2.20 -4.46
C VAL A 20 20.50 -2.01 -5.57
N TYR A 21 21.51 -1.19 -5.33
CA TYR A 21 22.58 -0.94 -6.33
C TYR A 21 23.42 -2.16 -6.62
N VAL A 22 23.77 -2.96 -5.61
CA VAL A 22 24.53 -4.20 -5.79
C VAL A 22 23.74 -5.22 -6.62
N ARG A 23 22.42 -5.34 -6.41
CA ARG A 23 21.57 -6.19 -7.26
C ARG A 23 21.50 -5.69 -8.70
N ALA A 24 21.41 -4.38 -8.91
CA ALA A 24 21.45 -3.79 -10.25
C ALA A 24 22.78 -4.07 -10.95
N LEU A 25 23.90 -3.90 -10.24
CA LEU A 25 25.24 -4.22 -10.73
C LEU A 25 25.37 -5.70 -11.14
N ALA A 26 24.93 -6.60 -10.27
CA ALA A 26 24.99 -8.04 -10.56
C ALA A 26 24.17 -8.40 -11.81
N ARG A 27 22.97 -7.83 -11.96
CA ARG A 27 22.13 -8.04 -13.16
C ARG A 27 22.79 -7.46 -14.42
N PHE A 28 23.38 -6.29 -14.32
CA PHE A 28 24.08 -5.66 -15.43
C PHE A 28 25.25 -6.51 -15.93
N PHE A 29 26.09 -7.02 -15.04
CA PHE A 29 27.20 -7.91 -15.44
C PHE A 29 26.70 -9.25 -16.00
N LYS A 30 25.61 -9.81 -15.48
CA LYS A 30 24.99 -11.01 -16.05
C LYS A 30 24.47 -10.74 -17.47
N TYR A 31 23.88 -9.57 -17.70
CA TYR A 31 23.47 -9.14 -19.03
C TYR A 31 24.68 -9.03 -19.99
N LEU A 32 25.74 -8.29 -19.59
CA LEU A 32 26.95 -8.16 -20.43
C LEU A 32 27.57 -9.50 -20.80
N SER A 33 27.58 -10.45 -19.86
CA SER A 33 28.12 -11.80 -20.11
C SER A 33 27.20 -12.61 -21.04
N ALA A 34 25.87 -12.53 -20.86
CA ALA A 34 24.89 -13.23 -21.69
C ALA A 34 24.91 -12.74 -23.14
N GLU A 35 25.02 -11.42 -23.34
CA GLU A 35 25.12 -10.79 -24.67
C GLU A 35 26.56 -10.87 -25.27
N ARG A 36 27.49 -11.53 -24.57
CA ARG A 36 28.93 -11.64 -24.99
C ARG A 36 29.61 -10.29 -25.22
N LEU A 37 29.14 -9.25 -24.54
CA LEU A 37 29.72 -7.90 -24.63
C LEU A 37 31.00 -7.74 -23.79
N ALA A 38 31.20 -8.62 -22.81
CA ALA A 38 32.41 -8.67 -22.00
C ALA A 38 32.64 -10.10 -21.44
N GLU A 39 33.90 -10.48 -21.32
CA GLU A 39 34.28 -11.72 -20.62
C GLU A 39 34.29 -11.46 -19.12
N ILE A 40 33.32 -12.01 -18.41
CA ILE A 40 33.11 -11.78 -16.97
C ILE A 40 33.08 -13.12 -16.24
N ASN A 41 33.92 -13.26 -15.24
CA ASN A 41 33.86 -14.38 -14.31
C ASN A 41 32.71 -14.14 -13.31
N LEU A 42 31.47 -14.54 -13.67
CA LEU A 42 30.28 -14.35 -12.86
C LEU A 42 30.39 -15.02 -11.49
N PRO A 43 30.88 -16.27 -11.34
CA PRO A 43 31.04 -16.89 -10.03
C PRO A 43 31.93 -16.09 -9.08
N ARG A 44 33.05 -15.58 -9.58
CA ARG A 44 33.95 -14.73 -8.79
C ARG A 44 33.30 -13.41 -8.41
N MET A 45 32.53 -12.82 -9.31
CA MET A 45 31.80 -11.59 -9.03
C MET A 45 30.71 -11.79 -7.96
N ASP A 46 29.92 -12.84 -8.07
CA ASP A 46 28.88 -13.15 -7.09
C ASP A 46 29.49 -13.40 -5.69
N LEU A 47 30.62 -14.10 -5.61
CA LEU A 47 31.37 -14.30 -4.37
C LEU A 47 31.86 -12.97 -3.75
N LEU A 48 32.44 -12.09 -4.56
CA LEU A 48 32.91 -10.78 -4.09
C LEU A 48 31.77 -9.88 -3.60
N ILE A 49 30.63 -9.93 -4.26
CA ILE A 49 29.43 -9.23 -3.85
C ILE A 49 28.93 -9.77 -2.50
N GLU A 50 28.83 -11.09 -2.36
CA GLU A 50 28.38 -11.72 -1.13
C GLU A 50 29.27 -11.38 0.07
N GLN A 51 30.58 -11.42 -0.12
CA GLN A 51 31.56 -11.13 0.94
C GLN A 51 31.57 -9.65 1.37
N ARG A 52 31.26 -8.73 0.46
CA ARG A 52 31.47 -7.29 0.69
C ARG A 52 30.18 -6.52 0.92
N SER A 53 29.02 -7.03 0.48
CA SER A 53 27.75 -6.35 0.69
C SER A 53 27.24 -6.54 2.12
N ARG A 54 26.68 -5.44 2.68
CA ARG A 54 26.01 -5.51 3.98
C ARG A 54 24.63 -6.10 3.84
N LYS A 55 24.23 -6.95 4.78
CA LYS A 55 22.84 -7.37 4.91
C LYS A 55 22.08 -6.32 5.74
N PRO A 56 21.00 -5.73 5.23
CA PRO A 56 20.20 -4.84 6.05
C PRO A 56 19.61 -5.63 7.21
N GLY A 57 19.73 -5.10 8.42
CA GLY A 57 19.02 -5.63 9.57
C GLY A 57 17.51 -5.46 9.37
N ILE A 58 16.74 -6.50 9.67
CA ILE A 58 15.29 -6.41 9.69
C ILE A 58 14.93 -5.68 10.99
N ARG A 59 14.75 -4.36 10.91
CA ARG A 59 14.12 -3.59 11.98
C ARG A 59 12.64 -3.46 11.59
N LEU A 60 11.81 -4.25 12.23
CA LEU A 60 10.38 -4.00 12.19
C LEU A 60 10.15 -2.72 13.01
N PRO A 61 9.58 -1.66 12.41
CA PRO A 61 9.18 -0.50 13.20
C PRO A 61 8.18 -0.98 14.25
N GLN A 62 8.28 -0.43 15.48
CA GLN A 62 7.25 -0.66 16.47
C GLN A 62 5.95 -0.05 15.94
N PHE A 63 4.90 -0.85 15.92
CA PHE A 63 3.59 -0.39 15.48
C PHE A 63 3.01 0.49 16.61
N PRO A 64 2.64 1.75 16.31
CA PRO A 64 2.13 2.68 17.30
C PRO A 64 0.67 2.34 17.65
N THR A 65 0.45 1.22 18.35
CA THR A 65 -0.88 0.66 18.62
C THR A 65 -1.78 1.67 19.33
N ASN A 66 -1.29 2.31 20.37
CA ASN A 66 -2.10 3.23 21.18
C ASN A 66 -2.55 4.47 20.40
N GLU A 67 -1.68 5.02 19.54
CA GLU A 67 -2.01 6.16 18.71
C GLU A 67 -3.04 5.79 17.63
N ILE A 68 -2.90 4.61 17.03
CA ILE A 68 -3.85 4.11 16.03
C ILE A 68 -5.20 3.81 16.68
N GLU A 69 -5.23 3.18 17.85
CA GLU A 69 -6.47 2.95 18.60
C GLU A 69 -7.19 4.26 18.90
N ARG A 70 -6.49 5.29 19.36
CA ARG A 70 -7.07 6.63 19.60
C ARG A 70 -7.69 7.22 18.32
N ILE A 71 -6.99 7.10 17.19
CA ILE A 71 -7.53 7.60 15.91
C ILE A 71 -8.80 6.82 15.55
N LEU A 72 -8.77 5.50 15.67
CA LEU A 72 -9.93 4.65 15.34
C LEU A 72 -11.12 4.93 16.27
N ASP A 73 -10.86 5.14 17.54
CA ASP A 73 -11.91 5.51 18.51
C ASP A 73 -12.53 6.86 18.18
N SER A 74 -11.69 7.86 17.83
CA SER A 74 -12.16 9.21 17.49
C SER A 74 -13.04 9.25 16.23
N VAL A 75 -12.84 8.32 15.29
CA VAL A 75 -13.64 8.24 14.05
C VAL A 75 -14.74 7.19 14.11
N SER A 76 -14.80 6.38 15.16
CA SER A 76 -15.79 5.29 15.28
C SER A 76 -17.20 5.82 15.44
N ASP A 77 -17.39 6.91 16.17
CA ASP A 77 -18.69 7.54 16.34
C ASP A 77 -18.92 8.62 15.29
N ALA A 78 -19.86 8.35 14.37
CA ALA A 78 -20.25 9.28 13.33
C ALA A 78 -20.91 10.57 13.85
N SER A 79 -21.45 10.57 15.08
CA SER A 79 -22.11 11.73 15.68
C SER A 79 -21.12 12.82 16.12
N THR A 80 -19.90 12.42 16.46
CA THR A 80 -18.83 13.34 16.91
C THR A 80 -18.06 14.00 15.76
N LEU A 81 -18.33 13.59 14.52
CA LEU A 81 -17.62 14.13 13.37
C LEU A 81 -18.07 15.57 13.06
N PRO A 82 -17.14 16.47 12.72
CA PRO A 82 -17.46 17.85 12.39
C PRO A 82 -18.41 17.93 11.19
N ALA A 83 -19.40 18.78 11.27
CA ALA A 83 -20.46 18.90 10.26
C ALA A 83 -20.97 20.35 10.15
N GLU A 84 -20.06 21.29 9.81
CA GLU A 84 -20.43 22.68 9.58
C GLU A 84 -21.24 22.85 8.31
N SER A 85 -20.98 22.00 7.30
CA SER A 85 -21.73 21.95 6.06
C SER A 85 -22.03 20.50 5.64
N LYS A 86 -22.98 20.32 4.70
CA LYS A 86 -23.26 18.99 4.11
C LYS A 86 -22.01 18.40 3.42
N THR A 87 -21.21 19.26 2.81
CA THR A 87 -19.96 18.84 2.15
C THR A 87 -18.92 18.39 3.17
N ASP A 88 -18.78 19.09 4.29
CA ASP A 88 -17.83 18.71 5.34
C ASP A 88 -18.28 17.42 6.01
N ARG A 89 -19.57 17.26 6.22
CA ARG A 89 -20.15 15.98 6.68
C ARG A 89 -19.81 14.82 5.74
N LEU A 90 -19.96 15.03 4.43
CA LEU A 90 -19.62 13.98 3.44
C LEU A 90 -18.14 13.63 3.49
N ARG A 91 -17.26 14.63 3.59
CA ARG A 91 -15.82 14.40 3.73
C ARG A 91 -15.48 13.62 5.00
N ALA A 92 -16.04 14.01 6.13
CA ALA A 92 -15.81 13.34 7.39
C ALA A 92 -16.30 11.87 7.37
N MET A 93 -17.46 11.61 6.76
CA MET A 93 -17.99 10.26 6.62
C MET A 93 -17.17 9.40 5.66
N ARG A 94 -16.64 9.99 4.57
CA ARG A 94 -15.70 9.33 3.67
C ARG A 94 -14.41 8.94 4.39
N ASP A 95 -13.83 9.90 5.11
CA ASP A 95 -12.55 9.70 5.79
C ASP A 95 -12.69 8.65 6.91
N ARG A 96 -13.82 8.67 7.64
CA ARG A 96 -14.19 7.61 8.60
C ARG A 96 -14.25 6.24 7.92
N ALA A 97 -15.01 6.12 6.84
CA ALA A 97 -15.15 4.85 6.11
C ALA A 97 -13.80 4.34 5.58
N PHE A 98 -12.97 5.24 5.08
CA PHE A 98 -11.65 4.92 4.57
C PHE A 98 -10.70 4.43 5.66
N LEU A 99 -10.60 5.15 6.79
CA LEU A 99 -9.73 4.77 7.92
C LEU A 99 -10.13 3.44 8.53
N LEU A 100 -11.44 3.22 8.76
CA LEU A 100 -11.93 1.95 9.29
C LEU A 100 -11.72 0.79 8.31
N THR A 101 -11.88 1.04 7.00
CA THR A 101 -11.58 0.04 5.98
C THR A 101 -10.10 -0.36 5.99
N LEU A 102 -9.18 0.61 6.01
CA LEU A 102 -7.74 0.32 6.07
C LEU A 102 -7.36 -0.46 7.33
N ALA A 103 -7.89 -0.06 8.48
CA ALA A 103 -7.60 -0.71 9.77
C ALA A 103 -8.10 -2.17 9.81
N ASP A 104 -9.29 -2.43 9.27
CA ASP A 104 -9.90 -3.76 9.34
C ASP A 104 -9.34 -4.72 8.29
N THR A 105 -8.99 -4.21 7.11
CA THR A 105 -8.62 -5.06 5.96
C THR A 105 -7.14 -5.17 5.68
N GLY A 106 -6.35 -4.21 6.17
CA GLY A 106 -4.92 -4.11 5.85
C GLY A 106 -4.63 -3.79 4.38
N LEU A 107 -5.60 -3.27 3.63
CA LEU A 107 -5.43 -2.85 2.25
C LEU A 107 -4.36 -1.78 2.11
N ARG A 108 -3.64 -1.81 1.00
CA ARG A 108 -2.81 -0.66 0.62
C ARG A 108 -3.71 0.51 0.25
N VAL A 109 -3.24 1.74 0.48
CA VAL A 109 -4.01 2.95 0.18
C VAL A 109 -4.59 2.94 -1.24
N HIS A 110 -3.78 2.61 -2.25
CA HIS A 110 -4.26 2.57 -3.64
C HIS A 110 -5.28 1.44 -3.91
N GLU A 111 -5.19 0.31 -3.21
CA GLU A 111 -6.16 -0.80 -3.31
C GLU A 111 -7.50 -0.36 -2.72
N ALA A 112 -7.48 0.31 -1.58
CA ALA A 112 -8.68 0.86 -0.97
C ALA A 112 -9.33 1.99 -1.81
N CYS A 113 -8.52 2.86 -2.43
CA CYS A 113 -9.02 3.90 -3.33
C CYS A 113 -9.63 3.36 -4.62
N ASN A 114 -9.19 2.20 -5.09
CA ASN A 114 -9.70 1.56 -6.30
C ASN A 114 -10.89 0.62 -6.05
N LEU A 115 -11.27 0.43 -4.78
CA LEU A 115 -12.38 -0.44 -4.42
C LEU A 115 -13.70 0.14 -4.93
N ARG A 116 -14.44 -0.64 -5.70
CA ARG A 116 -15.72 -0.26 -6.28
C ARG A 116 -16.88 -0.85 -5.50
N ARG A 117 -18.04 -0.21 -5.58
CA ARG A 117 -19.28 -0.70 -4.94
C ARG A 117 -19.65 -2.13 -5.40
N GLY A 118 -19.37 -2.45 -6.67
CA GLY A 118 -19.61 -3.77 -7.24
C GLY A 118 -18.64 -4.87 -6.80
N ASP A 119 -17.50 -4.50 -6.22
CA ASP A 119 -16.52 -5.46 -5.70
C ASP A 119 -16.91 -5.98 -4.32
N LEU A 120 -17.85 -5.30 -3.65
CA LEU A 120 -18.31 -5.60 -2.30
C LEU A 120 -19.49 -6.58 -2.29
N ASP A 121 -19.29 -7.70 -1.64
CA ASP A 121 -20.39 -8.57 -1.21
C ASP A 121 -20.94 -8.05 0.13
N TRP A 122 -22.05 -7.32 0.04
CA TRP A 122 -22.66 -6.64 1.19
C TRP A 122 -23.27 -7.59 2.23
N ASN A 123 -23.58 -8.82 1.82
CA ASN A 123 -24.14 -9.85 2.69
C ASN A 123 -23.05 -10.57 3.47
N GLU A 124 -21.98 -10.93 2.79
CA GLU A 124 -20.86 -11.68 3.36
C GLU A 124 -19.80 -10.77 3.98
N GLY A 125 -19.87 -9.45 3.78
CA GLY A 125 -18.89 -8.50 4.28
C GLY A 125 -17.49 -8.75 3.71
N ARG A 126 -17.40 -9.03 2.42
CA ARG A 126 -16.12 -9.32 1.73
C ARG A 126 -16.02 -8.60 0.41
N ALA A 127 -14.79 -8.47 -0.09
CA ALA A 127 -14.55 -8.03 -1.45
C ALA A 127 -13.42 -8.83 -2.10
N VAL A 128 -13.44 -8.90 -3.43
CA VAL A 128 -12.33 -9.43 -4.23
C VAL A 128 -11.52 -8.27 -4.76
N ILE A 129 -10.23 -8.27 -4.46
CA ILE A 129 -9.30 -7.26 -4.95
C ILE A 129 -8.24 -7.89 -5.84
N ILE A 130 -7.70 -7.10 -6.75
CA ILE A 130 -6.55 -7.48 -7.57
C ILE A 130 -5.31 -6.77 -7.00
N GLY A 131 -4.41 -7.56 -6.43
CA GLY A 131 -3.17 -7.07 -5.82
C GLY A 131 -1.99 -7.07 -6.80
N LYS A 132 -0.79 -6.88 -6.25
CA LYS A 132 0.46 -6.85 -7.03
C LYS A 132 0.67 -8.15 -7.82
N GLY A 133 0.92 -8.01 -9.14
CA GLY A 133 1.16 -9.14 -10.04
C GLY A 133 -0.13 -9.85 -10.47
N ASP A 134 -1.24 -9.10 -10.54
CA ASP A 134 -2.56 -9.59 -10.98
C ASP A 134 -3.13 -10.75 -10.15
N LYS A 135 -2.70 -10.81 -8.88
CA LYS A 135 -3.18 -11.84 -7.95
C LYS A 135 -4.47 -11.39 -7.28
N GLN A 136 -5.50 -12.20 -7.40
CA GLN A 136 -6.74 -12.00 -6.68
C GLN A 136 -6.59 -12.37 -5.20
N ALA A 137 -7.16 -11.54 -4.33
CA ALA A 137 -7.25 -11.80 -2.91
C ALA A 137 -8.65 -11.45 -2.40
N VAL A 138 -9.18 -12.26 -1.49
CA VAL A 138 -10.45 -11.98 -0.81
C VAL A 138 -10.12 -11.29 0.49
N ILE A 139 -10.67 -10.10 0.69
CA ILE A 139 -10.59 -9.34 1.94
C ILE A 139 -11.92 -9.41 2.67
N ARG A 140 -11.87 -9.34 4.00
CA ARG A 140 -13.05 -9.34 4.85
C ARG A 140 -13.14 -8.03 5.62
N PHE A 141 -14.34 -7.52 5.70
CA PHE A 141 -14.69 -6.32 6.45
C PHE A 141 -15.32 -6.70 7.77
N THR A 142 -15.08 -5.92 8.81
CA THR A 142 -15.87 -6.04 10.04
C THR A 142 -17.22 -5.35 9.89
N SER A 143 -18.14 -5.61 10.81
CA SER A 143 -19.42 -4.92 10.84
C SER A 143 -19.27 -3.40 10.99
N ARG A 144 -18.19 -2.95 11.63
CA ARG A 144 -17.82 -1.54 11.84
C ARG A 144 -17.50 -0.84 10.52
N SER A 145 -16.58 -1.38 9.74
CA SER A 145 -16.19 -0.80 8.45
C SER A 145 -17.33 -0.90 7.43
N MET A 146 -18.06 -2.01 7.39
CA MET A 146 -19.24 -2.15 6.52
C MET A 146 -20.32 -1.12 6.82
N ARG A 147 -20.59 -0.82 8.10
CA ARG A 147 -21.52 0.23 8.51
C ARG A 147 -21.02 1.59 8.05
N ALA A 148 -19.74 1.90 8.30
CA ALA A 148 -19.14 3.17 7.88
C ALA A 148 -19.24 3.40 6.37
N LEU A 149 -19.00 2.36 5.58
CA LEU A 149 -19.15 2.40 4.12
C LEU A 149 -20.60 2.66 3.71
N LYS A 150 -21.57 1.96 4.33
CA LYS A 150 -23.00 2.19 4.05
C LYS A 150 -23.42 3.62 4.38
N ASP A 151 -23.03 4.14 5.56
CA ASP A 151 -23.34 5.50 6.00
C ASP A 151 -22.78 6.54 5.00
N TYR A 152 -21.53 6.40 4.59
CA TYR A 152 -20.92 7.28 3.59
C TYR A 152 -21.66 7.23 2.24
N LEU A 153 -21.91 6.02 1.73
CA LEU A 153 -22.57 5.84 0.43
C LEU A 153 -24.01 6.35 0.42
N SER A 154 -24.75 6.21 1.52
CA SER A 154 -26.11 6.75 1.66
C SER A 154 -26.08 8.27 1.59
N LEU A 155 -25.21 8.91 2.37
CA LEU A 155 -25.09 10.38 2.36
C LEU A 155 -24.63 10.91 0.99
N ARG A 156 -23.71 10.22 0.33
CA ARG A 156 -23.27 10.55 -1.03
C ARG A 156 -24.42 10.46 -2.02
N ALA A 157 -25.23 9.39 -1.95
CA ALA A 157 -26.37 9.20 -2.84
C ALA A 157 -27.43 10.31 -2.66
N GLU A 158 -27.70 10.75 -1.43
CA GLU A 158 -28.59 11.87 -1.15
C GLU A 158 -28.10 13.18 -1.80
N LEU A 159 -26.80 13.47 -1.71
CA LEU A 159 -26.20 14.65 -2.30
C LEU A 159 -26.17 14.59 -3.83
N ASP A 160 -25.82 13.46 -4.40
CA ASP A 160 -25.79 13.24 -5.85
C ASP A 160 -27.21 13.30 -6.44
N GLY A 161 -28.21 12.69 -5.76
CA GLY A 161 -29.61 12.75 -6.13
C GLY A 161 -30.18 14.19 -6.13
N SER A 162 -29.75 14.99 -5.16
CA SER A 162 -30.17 16.40 -5.07
C SER A 162 -29.54 17.28 -6.16
N SER A 163 -28.43 16.87 -6.76
CA SER A 163 -27.73 17.61 -7.82
C SER A 163 -28.22 17.27 -9.23
N GLY A 164 -29.16 16.35 -9.39
CA GLY A 164 -29.67 15.90 -10.69
C GLY A 164 -28.63 15.13 -11.56
N LYS A 165 -27.49 14.82 -10.99
CA LYS A 165 -26.47 13.99 -11.67
C LYS A 165 -26.82 12.52 -11.49
N GLN A 166 -26.95 11.80 -12.62
CA GLN A 166 -27.07 10.34 -12.58
C GLN A 166 -25.87 9.75 -11.83
N LEU A 167 -26.16 8.85 -10.91
CA LEU A 167 -25.16 7.98 -10.26
C LEU A 167 -24.53 7.10 -11.34
N THR A 168 -23.57 7.64 -12.07
CA THR A 168 -22.68 6.81 -12.86
C THR A 168 -21.88 5.92 -11.90
N ALA A 169 -21.60 4.70 -12.32
CA ALA A 169 -20.85 3.70 -11.54
C ALA A 169 -19.40 4.15 -11.32
N LEU A 170 -19.24 5.22 -10.56
CA LEU A 170 -17.96 5.72 -10.08
C LEU A 170 -17.59 4.98 -8.80
N PRO A 171 -16.27 4.75 -8.60
CA PRO A 171 -15.76 4.07 -7.42
C PRO A 171 -16.12 4.77 -6.13
#